data_241747c4e23d33db7ef6655639883428
#
_entry.id   241747c4e23d33db7ef6655639883428
#
_cell.length_a   1.000
_cell.length_b   1.000
_cell.length_c   1.000
_cell.angle_alpha   90.00
_cell.angle_beta   90.00
_cell.angle_gamma   90.00
#
_symmetry.space_group_name_H-M   'P 1'
#
loop_
_entity.id
_entity.type
_entity.pdbx_description
1 polymer ?
#
loop_
_entity_poly.entity_id
_entity_poly.type
_entity_poly.pdbx_seq_one_letter_code
_entity_poly.pdbx_strand_id
1 'polypeptide(L)'
;IDACLVGSEMCIRDRIEKEQQRQETHLELIASENFASRAVMDAQGSVLTNKYAEGLPSKRYYGGCEHVDAIEELAIERAKELFGAAWANVQPHSGAQANFAVFLALLQPGDTIMGLDLSHGGHLTHGSPVNVSGKWFNVVQYGVDRETQRLDMEAIRQLALEHKPKLIVCGYSAYPRTIDFAAFRAIADEVGAFLLADMAHIAGLVAAGVHPSPVPHCDVVTTTTHKTLRGPRGGLILCRDADFAKKFDKAVFPGSQG
;
A
#
# COMPACT_ATOMS: atom_id res chain seq x y z
N ILE A 1 -8.81 1.56 -30.01
CA ILE A 1 -8.41 0.20 -29.62
C ILE A 1 -8.41 -0.73 -30.84
N ASP A 2 -9.25 -0.49 -31.83
CA ASP A 2 -9.44 -1.41 -32.95
C ASP A 2 -8.30 -1.46 -33.99
N ALA A 3 -7.48 -0.44 -34.13
CA ALA A 3 -6.50 -0.34 -35.21
C ALA A 3 -5.11 -0.97 -34.89
N CYS A 4 -4.77 -1.16 -33.66
CA CYS A 4 -3.52 -1.81 -33.26
C CYS A 4 -3.62 -3.34 -33.16
N LEU A 5 -4.78 -3.89 -33.37
CA LEU A 5 -5.15 -5.23 -33.00
C LEU A 5 -5.31 -6.21 -34.20
N VAL A 6 -5.07 -5.81 -35.43
CA VAL A 6 -5.36 -6.70 -36.59
C VAL A 6 -4.20 -7.62 -36.97
N GLY A 7 -3.77 -8.51 -36.26
CA GLY A 7 -2.76 -9.52 -36.58
C GLY A 7 -2.10 -10.06 -35.31
N SER A 8 -1.52 -9.21 -34.49
CA SER A 8 -1.09 -9.55 -33.13
C SER A 8 -2.23 -9.47 -32.10
N GLU A 9 -3.35 -8.91 -32.48
CA GLU A 9 -4.55 -8.62 -31.69
C GLU A 9 -5.51 -9.76 -31.53
N MET A 10 -5.64 -10.61 -32.52
CA MET A 10 -6.29 -11.91 -32.31
C MET A 10 -5.60 -12.62 -31.14
N CYS A 11 -4.28 -12.54 -31.05
CA CYS A 11 -3.52 -13.16 -29.98
C CYS A 11 -3.84 -12.55 -28.60
N ILE A 12 -3.96 -11.22 -28.46
CA ILE A 12 -4.28 -10.57 -27.19
C ILE A 12 -5.73 -10.80 -26.78
N ARG A 13 -6.66 -10.62 -27.71
CA ARG A 13 -8.09 -10.90 -27.49
C ARG A 13 -8.29 -12.34 -27.03
N ASP A 14 -7.73 -13.31 -27.77
CA ASP A 14 -7.80 -14.74 -27.39
C ASP A 14 -7.23 -15.00 -26.00
N ARG A 15 -6.17 -14.28 -25.60
CA ARG A 15 -5.58 -14.44 -24.25
C ARG A 15 -6.49 -13.87 -23.19
N ILE A 16 -7.10 -12.71 -23.43
CA ILE A 16 -8.07 -12.10 -22.53
C ILE A 16 -9.29 -13.02 -22.35
N GLU A 17 -9.83 -13.56 -23.44
CA GLU A 17 -10.96 -14.49 -23.40
C GLU A 17 -10.61 -15.78 -22.63
N LYS A 18 -9.42 -16.34 -22.86
CA LYS A 18 -8.94 -17.52 -22.12
C LYS A 18 -8.71 -17.21 -20.64
N GLU A 19 -8.19 -16.03 -20.31
CA GLU A 19 -8.03 -15.62 -18.92
C GLU A 19 -9.40 -15.39 -18.24
N GLN A 20 -10.36 -14.80 -18.94
CA GLN A 20 -11.72 -14.70 -18.43
C GLN A 20 -12.32 -16.08 -18.16
N GLN A 21 -12.20 -17.02 -19.10
CA GLN A 21 -12.66 -18.40 -18.92
C GLN A 21 -11.96 -19.08 -17.72
N ARG A 22 -10.64 -18.85 -17.56
CA ARG A 22 -9.90 -19.36 -16.41
C ARG A 22 -10.50 -18.84 -15.11
N GLN A 23 -10.73 -17.53 -14.99
CA GLN A 23 -11.31 -16.91 -13.80
C GLN A 23 -12.74 -17.41 -13.51
N GLU A 24 -13.53 -17.72 -14.53
CA GLU A 24 -14.91 -18.24 -14.39
C GLU A 24 -14.96 -19.72 -13.98
N THR A 25 -13.94 -20.51 -14.34
CA THR A 25 -13.97 -21.97 -14.19
C THR A 25 -13.04 -22.51 -13.10
N HIS A 26 -12.17 -21.67 -12.52
CA HIS A 26 -11.21 -22.07 -11.50
C HIS A 26 -11.51 -21.38 -10.17
N LEU A 27 -11.21 -22.05 -9.08
CA LEU A 27 -11.21 -21.44 -7.74
C LEU A 27 -9.89 -20.72 -7.55
N GLU A 28 -9.96 -19.39 -7.34
CA GLU A 28 -8.80 -18.58 -7.08
C GLU A 28 -8.47 -18.61 -5.59
N LEU A 29 -7.28 -19.10 -5.24
CA LEU A 29 -6.80 -19.24 -3.85
C LEU A 29 -5.62 -18.32 -3.53
N ILE A 30 -5.27 -17.40 -4.43
CA ILE A 30 -4.23 -16.40 -4.20
C ILE A 30 -4.84 -15.24 -3.41
N ALA A 31 -4.42 -15.07 -2.15
CA ALA A 31 -5.01 -14.11 -1.20
C ALA A 31 -4.96 -12.64 -1.67
N SER A 32 -4.06 -12.31 -2.61
CA SER A 32 -3.95 -10.98 -3.19
C SER A 32 -4.82 -10.75 -4.43
N GLU A 33 -5.57 -11.76 -4.89
CA GLU A 33 -6.46 -11.64 -6.05
C GLU A 33 -7.89 -11.37 -5.63
N ASN A 34 -8.61 -10.62 -6.47
CA ASN A 34 -10.02 -10.34 -6.32
C ASN A 34 -10.62 -9.95 -7.68
N PHE A 35 -11.94 -9.91 -7.76
CA PHE A 35 -12.67 -9.58 -8.98
C PHE A 35 -13.13 -8.13 -8.93
N ALA A 36 -12.51 -7.27 -9.74
CA ALA A 36 -12.94 -5.88 -9.92
C ALA A 36 -14.30 -5.82 -10.63
N SER A 37 -15.11 -4.81 -10.32
CA SER A 37 -16.37 -4.60 -11.00
C SER A 37 -16.16 -4.14 -12.45
N ARG A 38 -17.16 -4.37 -13.30
CA ARG A 38 -17.14 -3.88 -14.68
C ARG A 38 -16.88 -2.37 -14.74
N ALA A 39 -17.50 -1.58 -13.88
CA ALA A 39 -17.29 -0.13 -13.81
C ALA A 39 -15.85 0.28 -13.53
N VAL A 40 -15.14 -0.46 -12.67
CA VAL A 40 -13.71 -0.23 -12.42
C VAL A 40 -12.89 -0.52 -13.67
N MET A 41 -13.15 -1.63 -14.35
CA MET A 41 -12.44 -2.00 -15.58
C MET A 41 -12.70 -1.00 -16.71
N ASP A 42 -13.94 -0.56 -16.88
CA ASP A 42 -14.33 0.44 -17.90
C ASP A 42 -13.66 1.80 -17.64
N ALA A 43 -13.57 2.22 -16.36
CA ALA A 43 -12.88 3.44 -16.00
C ALA A 43 -11.37 3.38 -16.30
N GLN A 44 -10.72 2.25 -15.99
CA GLN A 44 -9.30 2.03 -16.30
C GLN A 44 -9.01 2.04 -17.80
N GLY A 45 -9.88 1.46 -18.62
CA GLY A 45 -9.76 1.40 -20.07
C GLY A 45 -10.31 2.64 -20.80
N SER A 46 -10.61 3.73 -20.09
CA SER A 46 -11.21 4.92 -20.67
C SER A 46 -10.20 5.86 -21.33
N VAL A 47 -10.70 6.94 -21.93
CA VAL A 47 -9.90 8.01 -22.53
C VAL A 47 -8.98 8.75 -21.55
N LEU A 48 -9.17 8.57 -20.23
CA LEU A 48 -8.27 9.09 -19.22
C LEU A 48 -6.84 8.56 -19.36
N THR A 49 -6.66 7.39 -19.96
CA THR A 49 -5.36 6.81 -20.35
C THR A 49 -4.52 7.75 -21.22
N ASN A 50 -5.16 8.64 -21.99
CA ASN A 50 -4.48 9.58 -22.89
C ASN A 50 -3.99 10.85 -22.17
N LYS A 51 -4.43 11.08 -20.92
CA LYS A 51 -4.18 12.37 -20.25
C LYS A 51 -2.93 12.31 -19.38
N TYR A 52 -2.00 13.20 -19.67
CA TYR A 52 -0.86 13.48 -18.82
C TYR A 52 -1.22 14.52 -17.76
N ALA A 53 -1.11 14.19 -16.46
CA ALA A 53 -1.59 15.00 -15.35
C ALA A 53 -0.58 15.08 -14.20
N GLU A 54 0.68 15.38 -14.52
CA GLU A 54 1.73 15.58 -13.52
C GLU A 54 1.38 16.65 -12.50
N GLY A 55 1.68 16.40 -11.25
CA GLY A 55 1.40 17.29 -10.13
C GLY A 55 0.24 16.77 -9.28
N LEU A 56 -0.30 17.63 -8.46
CA LEU A 56 -1.42 17.35 -7.56
C LEU A 56 -2.69 18.08 -8.04
N PRO A 57 -3.88 17.73 -7.59
CA PRO A 57 -5.10 18.45 -7.91
C PRO A 57 -4.93 19.96 -7.71
N SER A 58 -5.40 20.77 -8.65
CA SER A 58 -5.27 22.22 -8.71
C SER A 58 -3.82 22.76 -8.75
N LYS A 59 -2.82 21.88 -8.86
CA LYS A 59 -1.39 22.20 -8.97
C LYS A 59 -0.71 21.37 -10.03
N ARG A 60 -1.29 21.32 -11.23
CA ARG A 60 -0.77 20.55 -12.36
C ARG A 60 0.25 21.35 -13.16
N TYR A 61 1.14 20.62 -13.81
CA TYR A 61 2.13 21.21 -14.74
C TYR A 61 1.57 21.43 -16.14
N TYR A 62 0.44 20.81 -16.48
CA TYR A 62 -0.19 20.88 -17.80
C TYR A 62 -1.65 21.37 -17.70
N GLY A 63 -2.16 21.96 -18.77
CA GLY A 63 -3.56 22.36 -18.91
C GLY A 63 -4.49 21.18 -19.18
N GLY A 64 -5.79 21.41 -19.08
CA GLY A 64 -6.83 20.41 -19.39
C GLY A 64 -6.94 19.30 -18.34
N CYS A 65 -6.62 19.60 -17.07
CA CYS A 65 -6.64 18.62 -15.97
C CYS A 65 -7.90 18.72 -15.09
N GLU A 66 -8.83 19.59 -15.42
CA GLU A 66 -10.04 19.85 -14.61
C GLU A 66 -10.87 18.59 -14.30
N HIS A 67 -10.99 17.69 -15.27
CA HIS A 67 -11.72 16.43 -15.09
C HIS A 67 -10.91 15.40 -14.29
N VAL A 68 -9.60 15.35 -14.49
CA VAL A 68 -8.69 14.48 -13.72
C VAL A 68 -8.62 14.94 -12.27
N ASP A 69 -8.57 16.26 -12.04
CA ASP A 69 -8.60 16.85 -10.70
C ASP A 69 -9.85 16.41 -9.94
N ALA A 70 -11.02 16.56 -10.55
CA ALA A 70 -12.30 16.17 -9.93
C ALA A 70 -12.32 14.66 -9.58
N ILE A 71 -11.75 13.79 -10.44
CA ILE A 71 -11.68 12.35 -10.20
C ILE A 71 -10.71 12.04 -9.05
N GLU A 72 -9.55 12.68 -9.03
CA GLU A 72 -8.54 12.45 -7.99
C GLU A 72 -9.02 13.00 -6.64
N GLU A 73 -9.62 14.18 -6.60
CA GLU A 73 -10.22 14.75 -5.39
C GLU A 73 -11.32 13.85 -4.83
N LEU A 74 -12.21 13.33 -5.69
CA LEU A 74 -13.22 12.35 -5.28
C LEU A 74 -12.61 11.08 -4.69
N ALA A 75 -11.51 10.58 -5.27
CA ALA A 75 -10.81 9.39 -4.76
C ALA A 75 -10.18 9.68 -3.40
N ILE A 76 -9.56 10.85 -3.21
CA ILE A 76 -8.99 11.30 -1.93
C ILE A 76 -10.06 11.38 -0.86
N GLU A 77 -11.19 12.06 -1.13
CA GLU A 77 -12.27 12.23 -0.15
C GLU A 77 -12.89 10.86 0.24
N ARG A 78 -13.12 9.98 -0.73
CA ARG A 78 -13.63 8.63 -0.45
C ARG A 78 -12.65 7.78 0.35
N ALA A 79 -11.36 7.89 0.09
CA ALA A 79 -10.34 7.17 0.85
C ALA A 79 -10.30 7.68 2.31
N LYS A 80 -10.39 8.99 2.52
CA LYS A 80 -10.46 9.61 3.86
C LYS A 80 -11.71 9.16 4.62
N GLU A 81 -12.87 9.21 3.97
CA GLU A 81 -14.14 8.80 4.58
C GLU A 81 -14.14 7.31 4.94
N LEU A 82 -13.71 6.46 4.00
CA LEU A 82 -13.71 5.01 4.17
C LEU A 82 -12.85 4.53 5.35
N PHE A 83 -11.71 5.18 5.59
CA PHE A 83 -10.75 4.76 6.60
C PHE A 83 -10.65 5.67 7.81
N GLY A 84 -11.40 6.78 7.84
CA GLY A 84 -11.33 7.77 8.91
C GLY A 84 -9.99 8.50 8.97
N ALA A 85 -9.36 8.72 7.81
CA ALA A 85 -8.08 9.42 7.71
C ALA A 85 -8.27 10.93 7.52
N ALA A 86 -7.39 11.74 8.11
CA ALA A 86 -7.43 13.19 7.90
C ALA A 86 -6.84 13.60 6.52
N TRP A 87 -5.93 12.77 5.99
CA TRP A 87 -5.28 12.99 4.72
C TRP A 87 -5.06 11.69 3.95
N ALA A 88 -5.10 11.76 2.61
CA ALA A 88 -4.84 10.64 1.72
C ALA A 88 -4.11 11.11 0.45
N ASN A 89 -3.20 10.26 -0.06
CA ASN A 89 -2.65 10.37 -1.41
C ASN A 89 -2.99 9.10 -2.17
N VAL A 90 -3.54 9.26 -3.38
CA VAL A 90 -4.06 8.18 -4.22
C VAL A 90 -3.21 7.92 -5.48
N GLN A 91 -2.09 8.61 -5.61
CA GLN A 91 -1.24 8.55 -6.80
C GLN A 91 -0.24 7.37 -6.86
N PRO A 92 0.17 6.69 -5.77
CA PRO A 92 1.12 5.58 -5.88
C PRO A 92 0.62 4.51 -6.85
N HIS A 93 1.49 4.07 -7.77
CA HIS A 93 1.13 3.06 -8.76
C HIS A 93 0.93 1.66 -8.16
N SER A 94 1.45 1.43 -6.97
CA SER A 94 1.36 0.17 -6.23
C SER A 94 1.57 0.37 -4.73
N GLY A 95 1.26 -0.66 -3.93
CA GLY A 95 1.62 -0.67 -2.50
C GLY A 95 3.13 -0.58 -2.27
N ALA A 96 3.94 -1.17 -3.15
CA ALA A 96 5.39 -1.07 -3.06
C ALA A 96 5.88 0.38 -3.25
N GLN A 97 5.30 1.13 -4.18
CA GLN A 97 5.62 2.55 -4.35
C GLN A 97 5.08 3.41 -3.22
N ALA A 98 3.91 3.09 -2.66
CA ALA A 98 3.40 3.75 -1.47
C ALA A 98 4.39 3.58 -0.28
N ASN A 99 4.84 2.36 -0.02
CA ASN A 99 5.85 2.09 1.00
C ASN A 99 7.16 2.83 0.72
N PHE A 100 7.62 2.80 -0.53
CA PHE A 100 8.85 3.49 -0.92
C PHE A 100 8.76 5.01 -0.75
N ALA A 101 7.63 5.62 -1.08
CA ALA A 101 7.40 7.05 -0.85
C ALA A 101 7.42 7.39 0.65
N VAL A 102 6.86 6.53 1.51
CA VAL A 102 6.94 6.68 2.96
C VAL A 102 8.38 6.62 3.45
N PHE A 103 9.17 5.64 2.97
CA PHE A 103 10.58 5.52 3.33
C PHE A 103 11.37 6.76 2.87
N LEU A 104 11.15 7.21 1.64
CA LEU A 104 11.81 8.41 1.10
C LEU A 104 11.48 9.68 1.91
N ALA A 105 10.26 9.78 2.44
CA ALA A 105 9.83 10.93 3.24
C ALA A 105 10.39 10.94 4.68
N LEU A 106 10.58 9.76 5.28
CA LEU A 106 10.87 9.64 6.72
C LEU A 106 12.29 9.18 7.04
N LEU A 107 12.99 8.54 6.10
CA LEU A 107 14.24 7.84 6.34
C LEU A 107 15.37 8.36 5.44
N GLN A 108 16.60 8.03 5.85
CA GLN A 108 17.79 8.16 5.03
C GLN A 108 18.41 6.78 4.79
N PRO A 109 19.14 6.54 3.68
CA PRO A 109 19.90 5.31 3.50
C PRO A 109 20.80 5.04 4.71
N GLY A 110 20.78 3.81 5.22
CA GLY A 110 21.50 3.41 6.42
C GLY A 110 20.71 3.52 7.73
N ASP A 111 19.52 4.16 7.72
CA ASP A 111 18.63 4.12 8.89
C ASP A 111 18.18 2.68 9.18
N THR A 112 17.88 2.39 10.44
CA THR A 112 17.37 1.07 10.86
C THR A 112 15.85 1.02 10.74
N ILE A 113 15.35 -0.01 10.06
CA ILE A 113 13.92 -0.34 10.00
C ILE A 113 13.66 -1.71 10.63
N MET A 114 12.47 -1.90 11.17
CA MET A 114 12.06 -3.18 11.76
C MET A 114 10.76 -3.66 11.10
N GLY A 115 10.72 -4.91 10.64
CA GLY A 115 9.57 -5.50 9.95
C GLY A 115 9.47 -7.00 10.13
N LEU A 116 8.31 -7.58 9.80
CA LEU A 116 8.12 -9.03 9.86
C LEU A 116 8.94 -9.73 8.77
N ASP A 117 9.64 -10.80 9.16
CA ASP A 117 10.37 -11.64 8.22
C ASP A 117 9.47 -12.14 7.07
N LEU A 118 9.99 -12.12 5.86
CA LEU A 118 9.28 -12.57 4.67
C LEU A 118 8.79 -14.03 4.81
N SER A 119 9.62 -14.90 5.41
CA SER A 119 9.28 -16.30 5.63
C SER A 119 8.18 -16.52 6.69
N HIS A 120 7.92 -15.51 7.51
CA HIS A 120 6.86 -15.50 8.52
C HIS A 120 5.60 -14.74 8.09
N GLY A 121 5.54 -14.31 6.83
CA GLY A 121 4.38 -13.63 6.26
C GLY A 121 4.52 -12.14 6.03
N GLY A 122 5.73 -11.59 6.14
CA GLY A 122 6.04 -10.22 5.76
C GLY A 122 5.87 -9.96 4.26
N HIS A 123 6.23 -8.75 3.83
CA HIS A 123 6.24 -8.38 2.42
C HIS A 123 7.67 -8.05 1.97
N LEU A 124 7.95 -8.16 0.67
CA LEU A 124 9.27 -7.82 0.10
C LEU A 124 9.73 -6.42 0.51
N THR A 125 8.83 -5.44 0.54
CA THR A 125 9.13 -4.05 0.90
C THR A 125 9.32 -3.82 2.41
N HIS A 126 9.20 -4.85 3.23
CA HIS A 126 9.43 -4.76 4.68
C HIS A 126 10.87 -5.15 5.08
N GLY A 127 11.83 -4.96 4.17
CA GLY A 127 13.24 -5.19 4.45
C GLY A 127 13.84 -6.45 3.82
N SER A 128 13.17 -7.09 2.86
CA SER A 128 13.78 -8.23 2.16
C SER A 128 15.08 -7.84 1.45
N PRO A 129 16.16 -8.64 1.56
CA PRO A 129 17.47 -8.30 0.98
C PRO A 129 17.48 -8.09 -0.52
N VAL A 130 16.50 -8.65 -1.24
CA VAL A 130 16.38 -8.48 -2.69
C VAL A 130 15.62 -7.21 -3.08
N ASN A 131 14.96 -6.56 -2.11
CA ASN A 131 14.19 -5.33 -2.31
C ASN A 131 15.03 -4.10 -1.97
N VAL A 132 14.63 -2.93 -2.50
CA VAL A 132 15.25 -1.63 -2.17
C VAL A 132 15.28 -1.39 -0.66
N SER A 133 14.24 -1.76 0.08
CA SER A 133 14.19 -1.61 1.53
C SER A 133 15.31 -2.36 2.24
N GLY A 134 15.62 -3.59 1.81
CA GLY A 134 16.72 -4.37 2.37
C GLY A 134 18.11 -3.96 1.86
N LYS A 135 18.19 -3.20 0.76
CA LYS A 135 19.46 -2.71 0.20
C LYS A 135 19.86 -1.34 0.77
N TRP A 136 18.90 -0.53 1.14
CA TRP A 136 19.13 0.85 1.58
C TRP A 136 19.16 1.01 3.10
N PHE A 137 18.48 0.12 3.83
CA PHE A 137 18.30 0.22 5.27
C PHE A 137 18.99 -0.92 6.02
N ASN A 138 19.34 -0.66 7.27
CA ASN A 138 19.69 -1.72 8.22
C ASN A 138 18.40 -2.37 8.68
N VAL A 139 18.20 -3.65 8.39
CA VAL A 139 16.95 -4.34 8.63
C VAL A 139 17.06 -5.22 9.87
N VAL A 140 16.13 -5.00 10.80
CA VAL A 140 15.88 -5.89 11.93
C VAL A 140 14.56 -6.63 11.66
N GLN A 141 14.60 -7.94 11.63
CA GLN A 141 13.42 -8.74 11.37
C GLN A 141 12.89 -9.34 12.67
N TYR A 142 11.59 -9.20 12.91
CA TYR A 142 10.88 -9.98 13.91
C TYR A 142 10.09 -11.10 13.24
N GLY A 143 9.71 -12.11 14.03
CA GLY A 143 8.98 -13.27 13.55
C GLY A 143 7.76 -13.58 14.39
N VAL A 144 7.09 -14.67 14.03
CA VAL A 144 6.07 -15.29 14.87
C VAL A 144 6.72 -16.30 15.80
N ASP A 145 6.17 -16.47 16.98
CA ASP A 145 6.55 -17.52 17.89
C ASP A 145 6.32 -18.91 17.27
N ARG A 146 7.26 -19.82 17.44
CA ARG A 146 7.25 -21.11 16.77
C ARG A 146 6.12 -22.04 17.22
N GLU A 147 5.75 -21.97 18.48
CA GLU A 147 4.73 -22.85 19.09
C GLU A 147 3.33 -22.30 18.87
N THR A 148 3.15 -21.02 19.16
CA THR A 148 1.83 -20.36 19.09
C THR A 148 1.48 -19.85 17.70
N GLN A 149 2.49 -19.68 16.81
CA GLN A 149 2.37 -19.04 15.52
C GLN A 149 1.76 -17.62 15.59
N ARG A 150 2.02 -16.92 16.68
CA ARG A 150 1.56 -15.55 16.95
C ARG A 150 2.75 -14.61 17.09
N LEU A 151 2.48 -13.33 16.89
CA LEU A 151 3.43 -12.28 17.22
C LEU A 151 3.58 -12.23 18.75
N ASP A 152 4.82 -12.30 19.21
CA ASP A 152 5.19 -12.06 20.61
C ASP A 152 5.55 -10.59 20.76
N MET A 153 4.63 -9.80 21.31
CA MET A 153 4.80 -8.35 21.44
C MET A 153 5.95 -7.98 22.39
N GLU A 154 6.24 -8.81 23.40
CA GLU A 154 7.39 -8.54 24.29
C GLU A 154 8.72 -8.83 23.57
N ALA A 155 8.83 -9.91 22.81
CA ALA A 155 10.01 -10.17 21.99
C ALA A 155 10.24 -9.05 20.94
N ILE A 156 9.16 -8.55 20.31
CA ILE A 156 9.22 -7.42 19.37
C ILE A 156 9.68 -6.14 20.10
N ARG A 157 9.18 -5.89 21.31
CA ARG A 157 9.58 -4.76 22.14
C ARG A 157 11.08 -4.82 22.48
N GLN A 158 11.59 -5.99 22.88
CA GLN A 158 13.00 -6.16 23.22
C GLN A 158 13.90 -5.89 21.98
N LEU A 159 13.52 -6.40 20.81
CA LEU A 159 14.23 -6.09 19.57
C LEU A 159 14.22 -4.58 19.25
N ALA A 160 13.09 -3.91 19.47
CA ALA A 160 12.99 -2.47 19.25
C ALA A 160 13.88 -1.67 20.22
N LEU A 161 13.95 -2.06 21.50
CA LEU A 161 14.82 -1.43 22.50
C LEU A 161 16.30 -1.63 22.18
N GLU A 162 16.68 -2.83 21.74
CA GLU A 162 18.07 -3.18 21.40
C GLU A 162 18.54 -2.40 20.16
N HIS A 163 17.73 -2.40 19.09
CA HIS A 163 18.15 -1.90 17.79
C HIS A 163 17.73 -0.47 17.49
N LYS A 164 16.80 0.10 18.26
CA LYS A 164 16.28 1.47 18.15
C LYS A 164 15.94 1.84 16.70
N PRO A 165 15.04 1.10 16.04
CA PRO A 165 14.68 1.38 14.67
C PRO A 165 14.09 2.77 14.54
N LYS A 166 14.31 3.43 13.41
CA LYS A 166 13.69 4.71 13.10
C LYS A 166 12.26 4.55 12.59
N LEU A 167 11.94 3.36 12.04
CA LEU A 167 10.61 3.01 11.58
C LEU A 167 10.32 1.54 11.86
N ILE A 168 9.13 1.28 12.39
CA ILE A 168 8.57 -0.05 12.57
C ILE A 168 7.46 -0.25 11.55
N VAL A 169 7.51 -1.36 10.80
CA VAL A 169 6.49 -1.76 9.84
C VAL A 169 5.64 -2.87 10.45
N CYS A 170 4.34 -2.66 10.56
CA CYS A 170 3.35 -3.67 10.88
C CYS A 170 2.34 -3.84 9.73
N GLY A 171 1.54 -4.91 9.75
CA GLY A 171 0.73 -5.30 8.59
C GLY A 171 1.50 -6.25 7.67
N TYR A 172 0.82 -7.21 7.07
CA TYR A 172 1.47 -8.40 6.55
C TYR A 172 0.77 -8.96 5.32
N SER A 173 1.51 -9.78 4.56
CA SER A 173 0.95 -10.50 3.41
C SER A 173 0.24 -11.79 3.82
N ALA A 174 0.72 -12.48 4.84
CA ALA A 174 0.27 -13.83 5.16
C ALA A 174 0.16 -14.11 6.68
N TYR A 175 -0.28 -13.14 7.47
CA TYR A 175 -0.54 -13.31 8.90
C TYR A 175 -2.06 -13.36 9.15
N PRO A 176 -2.66 -14.54 9.44
CA PRO A 176 -4.12 -14.72 9.50
C PRO A 176 -4.70 -14.44 10.89
N ARG A 177 -4.12 -13.53 11.64
CA ARG A 177 -4.56 -13.15 12.99
C ARG A 177 -4.81 -11.65 13.07
N THR A 178 -5.59 -11.25 14.04
CA THR A 178 -5.77 -9.82 14.37
C THR A 178 -4.44 -9.20 14.78
N ILE A 179 -4.17 -8.01 14.25
CA ILE A 179 -2.97 -7.23 14.55
C ILE A 179 -3.32 -6.22 15.65
N ASP A 180 -2.53 -6.21 16.71
CA ASP A 180 -2.66 -5.23 17.80
C ASP A 180 -1.85 -3.97 17.46
N PHE A 181 -2.47 -3.05 16.72
CA PHE A 181 -1.84 -1.78 16.35
C PHE A 181 -1.55 -0.87 17.54
N ALA A 182 -2.33 -0.98 18.62
CA ALA A 182 -2.10 -0.21 19.83
C ALA A 182 -0.84 -0.66 20.56
N ALA A 183 -0.59 -1.97 20.64
CA ALA A 183 0.65 -2.51 21.18
C ALA A 183 1.87 -2.09 20.35
N PHE A 184 1.78 -2.12 19.01
CA PHE A 184 2.84 -1.59 18.15
C PHE A 184 3.08 -0.10 18.35
N ARG A 185 2.02 0.70 18.55
CA ARG A 185 2.16 2.13 18.85
C ARG A 185 2.92 2.35 20.15
N ALA A 186 2.59 1.62 21.21
CA ALA A 186 3.28 1.71 22.49
C ALA A 186 4.79 1.40 22.35
N ILE A 187 5.14 0.36 21.59
CA ILE A 187 6.54 0.01 21.32
C ILE A 187 7.24 1.12 20.53
N ALA A 188 6.60 1.63 19.48
CA ALA A 188 7.18 2.68 18.66
C ALA A 188 7.39 3.98 19.45
N ASP A 189 6.46 4.35 20.32
CA ASP A 189 6.58 5.51 21.21
C ASP A 189 7.75 5.35 22.21
N GLU A 190 7.93 4.14 22.78
CA GLU A 190 9.00 3.86 23.72
C GLU A 190 10.39 4.04 23.12
N VAL A 191 10.57 3.74 21.83
CA VAL A 191 11.86 3.88 21.13
C VAL A 191 11.96 5.12 20.25
N GLY A 192 10.89 5.93 20.14
CA GLY A 192 10.86 7.12 19.29
C GLY A 192 10.82 6.81 17.79
N ALA A 193 10.25 5.67 17.41
CA ALA A 193 10.14 5.24 16.02
C ALA A 193 8.84 5.72 15.37
N PHE A 194 8.88 5.94 14.05
CA PHE A 194 7.67 6.02 13.25
C PHE A 194 7.00 4.64 13.15
N LEU A 195 5.68 4.60 13.11
CA LEU A 195 4.90 3.39 12.91
C LEU A 195 4.18 3.45 11.56
N LEU A 196 4.56 2.55 10.64
CA LEU A 196 3.90 2.33 9.36
C LEU A 196 3.07 1.04 9.42
N ALA A 197 1.79 1.11 9.08
CA ALA A 197 0.99 -0.08 8.83
C ALA A 197 0.75 -0.29 7.33
N ASP A 198 1.22 -1.40 6.79
CA ASP A 198 0.85 -1.86 5.45
C ASP A 198 -0.38 -2.79 5.57
N MET A 199 -1.56 -2.25 5.34
CA MET A 199 -2.81 -3.00 5.46
C MET A 199 -3.31 -3.58 4.13
N ALA A 200 -2.46 -3.71 3.12
CA ALA A 200 -2.86 -4.09 1.77
C ALA A 200 -3.70 -5.38 1.71
N HIS A 201 -3.38 -6.39 2.51
CA HIS A 201 -4.12 -7.66 2.54
C HIS A 201 -5.42 -7.61 3.36
N ILE A 202 -5.52 -6.68 4.30
CA ILE A 202 -6.67 -6.59 5.21
C ILE A 202 -7.52 -5.32 5.00
N ALA A 203 -7.19 -4.48 4.03
CA ALA A 203 -7.86 -3.19 3.84
C ALA A 203 -9.38 -3.30 3.66
N GLY A 204 -9.86 -4.32 2.95
CA GLY A 204 -11.29 -4.59 2.83
C GLY A 204 -11.94 -5.01 4.14
N LEU A 205 -11.24 -5.76 4.99
CA LEU A 205 -11.71 -6.15 6.33
C LEU A 205 -11.73 -4.94 7.28
N VAL A 206 -10.74 -4.07 7.18
CA VAL A 206 -10.71 -2.80 7.93
C VAL A 206 -11.86 -1.90 7.49
N ALA A 207 -12.07 -1.72 6.20
CA ALA A 207 -13.17 -0.93 5.66
C ALA A 207 -14.56 -1.46 6.08
N ALA A 208 -14.69 -2.79 6.22
CA ALA A 208 -15.91 -3.44 6.67
C ALA A 208 -16.06 -3.49 8.21
N GLY A 209 -15.09 -3.00 8.98
CA GLY A 209 -15.12 -2.99 10.44
C GLY A 209 -14.92 -4.37 11.09
N VAL A 210 -14.49 -5.39 10.33
CA VAL A 210 -14.25 -6.75 10.86
C VAL A 210 -12.80 -6.99 11.31
N HIS A 211 -11.90 -6.07 10.99
CA HIS A 211 -10.54 -6.00 11.51
C HIS A 211 -10.30 -4.59 12.07
N PRO A 212 -9.58 -4.45 13.20
CA PRO A 212 -9.24 -3.13 13.74
C PRO A 212 -8.54 -2.24 12.72
N SER A 213 -8.86 -0.95 12.74
CA SER A 213 -8.20 0.03 11.87
C SER A 213 -6.82 0.40 12.41
N PRO A 214 -5.77 0.43 11.56
CA PRO A 214 -4.46 0.96 11.95
C PRO A 214 -4.43 2.49 12.03
N VAL A 215 -5.34 3.21 11.36
CA VAL A 215 -5.30 4.67 11.21
C VAL A 215 -5.22 5.42 12.54
N PRO A 216 -5.96 5.06 13.60
CA PRO A 216 -5.85 5.76 14.88
C PRO A 216 -4.51 5.59 15.59
N HIS A 217 -3.74 4.55 15.26
CA HIS A 217 -2.54 4.15 15.98
C HIS A 217 -1.24 4.45 15.24
N CYS A 218 -1.28 4.50 13.90
CA CYS A 218 -0.08 4.61 13.08
C CYS A 218 0.16 6.06 12.62
N ASP A 219 1.43 6.43 12.43
CA ASP A 219 1.79 7.71 11.83
C ASP A 219 1.39 7.75 10.36
N VAL A 220 1.52 6.60 9.70
CA VAL A 220 1.17 6.44 8.29
C VAL A 220 0.64 5.03 8.04
N VAL A 221 -0.32 4.93 7.14
CA VAL A 221 -0.90 3.66 6.69
C VAL A 221 -0.80 3.60 5.17
N THR A 222 -0.33 2.48 4.66
CA THR A 222 -0.31 2.20 3.22
C THR A 222 -1.23 1.04 2.88
N THR A 223 -1.74 1.04 1.67
CA THR A 223 -2.49 -0.09 1.13
C THR A 223 -2.43 -0.14 -0.39
N THR A 224 -2.82 -1.26 -0.95
CA THR A 224 -3.18 -1.38 -2.37
C THR A 224 -4.68 -1.20 -2.54
N THR A 225 -5.09 -0.85 -3.75
CA THR A 225 -6.52 -0.74 -4.10
C THR A 225 -7.07 -2.03 -4.73
N HIS A 226 -6.23 -2.91 -5.20
CA HIS A 226 -6.59 -4.06 -6.08
C HIS A 226 -6.63 -5.43 -5.39
N LYS A 227 -6.51 -5.49 -4.06
CA LYS A 227 -6.63 -6.75 -3.29
C LYS A 227 -8.03 -6.85 -2.68
N THR A 228 -8.16 -6.90 -1.36
CA THR A 228 -9.47 -7.00 -0.69
C THR A 228 -10.39 -5.79 -0.95
N LEU A 229 -9.86 -4.63 -1.36
CA LEU A 229 -10.67 -3.48 -1.76
C LEU A 229 -11.32 -3.62 -3.14
N ARG A 230 -10.95 -4.59 -3.97
CA ARG A 230 -11.54 -4.85 -5.30
C ARG A 230 -11.49 -3.67 -6.27
N GLY A 231 -10.54 -2.77 -6.10
CA GLY A 231 -10.36 -1.59 -6.94
C GLY A 231 -9.39 -1.80 -8.11
N PRO A 232 -9.02 -0.72 -8.80
CA PRO A 232 -7.99 -0.74 -9.83
C PRO A 232 -6.62 -1.01 -9.23
N ARG A 233 -5.65 -1.36 -10.06
CA ARG A 233 -4.25 -1.49 -9.62
C ARG A 233 -3.69 -0.12 -9.27
N GLY A 234 -3.28 0.02 -8.00
CA GLY A 234 -2.75 1.25 -7.44
C GLY A 234 -2.42 1.09 -5.96
N GLY A 235 -2.00 2.17 -5.34
CA GLY A 235 -1.72 2.26 -3.90
C GLY A 235 -2.29 3.53 -3.28
N LEU A 236 -2.44 3.50 -1.97
CA LEU A 236 -2.86 4.64 -1.16
C LEU A 236 -1.87 4.87 -0.04
N ILE A 237 -1.70 6.13 0.35
CA ILE A 237 -1.06 6.53 1.60
C ILE A 237 -2.09 7.31 2.41
N LEU A 238 -2.26 6.96 3.67
CA LEU A 238 -3.24 7.55 4.58
C LEU A 238 -2.54 8.01 5.85
N CYS A 239 -2.95 9.15 6.41
CA CYS A 239 -2.49 9.63 7.70
C CYS A 239 -3.67 10.10 8.56
N ARG A 240 -3.56 9.88 9.86
CA ARG A 240 -4.48 10.48 10.83
C ARG A 240 -4.19 11.96 11.06
N ASP A 241 -2.96 12.40 10.76
CA ASP A 241 -2.48 13.77 10.94
C ASP A 241 -2.04 14.34 9.59
N ALA A 242 -2.56 15.51 9.25
CA ALA A 242 -2.23 16.20 8.01
C ALA A 242 -0.83 16.85 8.03
N ASP A 243 -0.13 16.89 9.16
CA ASP A 243 1.21 17.49 9.26
C ASP A 243 2.24 16.79 8.38
N PHE A 244 2.05 15.49 8.11
CA PHE A 244 2.89 14.73 7.18
C PHE A 244 2.52 14.90 5.71
N ALA A 245 1.36 15.46 5.39
CA ALA A 245 0.80 15.52 4.03
C ALA A 245 1.81 16.02 2.99
N LYS A 246 2.42 17.18 3.23
CA LYS A 246 3.38 17.79 2.30
C LYS A 246 4.62 16.92 2.07
N LYS A 247 5.07 16.17 3.08
CA LYS A 247 6.24 15.28 2.96
C LYS A 247 5.91 14.09 2.06
N PHE A 248 4.76 13.47 2.28
CA PHE A 248 4.36 12.32 1.49
C PHE A 248 3.96 12.71 0.06
N ASP A 249 3.23 13.82 -0.14
CA ASP A 249 2.96 14.33 -1.48
C ASP A 249 4.23 14.56 -2.28
N LYS A 250 5.24 15.23 -1.67
CA LYS A 250 6.52 15.46 -2.32
C LYS A 250 7.31 14.17 -2.57
N ALA A 251 7.19 13.20 -1.70
CA ALA A 251 7.85 11.90 -1.86
C ALA A 251 7.20 11.05 -2.95
N VAL A 252 5.87 11.16 -3.13
CA VAL A 252 5.16 10.54 -4.24
C VAL A 252 5.51 11.27 -5.52
N PHE A 253 5.15 12.55 -5.63
CA PHE A 253 5.45 13.38 -6.80
C PHE A 253 6.16 14.67 -6.38
N PRO A 254 7.32 14.99 -6.96
CA PRO A 254 8.08 14.26 -7.98
C PRO A 254 9.12 13.27 -7.41
N GLY A 255 9.04 12.89 -6.16
CA GLY A 255 10.09 12.16 -5.45
C GLY A 255 10.34 10.74 -5.95
N SER A 256 9.27 9.97 -6.19
CA SER A 256 9.37 8.56 -6.58
C SER A 256 8.68 8.24 -7.90
N GLN A 257 7.89 9.14 -8.43
CA GLN A 257 7.18 9.00 -9.71
C GLN A 257 6.88 10.36 -10.32
N GLY A 258 6.68 10.40 -11.64
CA GLY A 258 6.35 11.58 -12.40
C GLY A 258 5.23 11.36 -13.40
#